data_a0b1638ec788a99af346ed315214c53c
#
_entry.id   a0b1638ec788a99af346ed315214c53c
#
_cell.length_a   1.000
_cell.length_b   1.000
_cell.length_c   1.000
_cell.angle_alpha   90.00
_cell.angle_beta   90.00
_cell.angle_gamma   90.00
#
_symmetry.space_group_name_H-M   'P 1'
#
loop_
_entity.id
_entity.type
_entity.pdbx_description
1 polymer ?
#
loop_
_entity_poly.entity_id
_entity_poly.type
_entity_poly.pdbx_seq_one_letter_code
_entity_poly.pdbx_strand_id
1 'polypeptide(L)'
;NQIEAQSVEASFILKDSPTLLNELRQFMNQHFSFGDFVFKTKDGVEVARVNNLKGLEDSLKVVPIESITYHAERNHFSNWLKARTEFGLAHQLRPRKVSDYPDYESLRKDLIASLQSYRAMRQRGIITDFNKETFDPESSFARIGGGSLGGKARGLGFVNTLINDYNVRDTHENVTISVPSAVVIGTEVFDQFLDENNLRSFALNCNDDAEITKRFIEAERFPEDILAELAAFLQIVHTPLAVRSSSLLEDSQYHPFAGVYETYMLPNNQSNPLIRLNDLLSTIKRVYASTFYQAPKNYIKITSYRLEEEKMAVIVQKMVGSKHDNRFYPHFSGVAKSYNFY
;
A
#
# COMPACT_ATOMS: atom_id res chain seq x y z
N ASN A 1 -32.63 24.97 -28.64
CA ASN A 1 -32.95 25.70 -27.45
C ASN A 1 -33.81 24.83 -26.52
N GLN A 2 -34.30 25.39 -25.39
CA GLN A 2 -34.90 24.55 -24.34
C GLN A 2 -36.11 23.75 -24.80
N ILE A 3 -36.96 24.35 -25.64
CA ILE A 3 -38.18 23.72 -26.20
C ILE A 3 -37.81 22.57 -27.16
N GLU A 4 -36.79 22.79 -27.98
CA GLU A 4 -36.28 21.75 -28.90
C GLU A 4 -35.63 20.60 -28.13
N ALA A 5 -34.86 20.87 -27.07
CA ALA A 5 -34.30 19.82 -26.21
C ALA A 5 -35.40 18.97 -25.55
N GLN A 6 -36.47 19.61 -25.05
CA GLN A 6 -37.61 18.91 -24.46
C GLN A 6 -38.35 18.05 -25.47
N SER A 7 -38.45 18.49 -26.75
CA SER A 7 -39.14 17.71 -27.80
C SER A 7 -38.43 16.40 -28.15
N VAL A 8 -37.15 16.27 -27.85
CA VAL A 8 -36.31 15.06 -28.06
C VAL A 8 -35.86 14.41 -26.76
N GLU A 9 -36.52 14.73 -25.65
CA GLU A 9 -36.21 14.21 -24.31
C GLU A 9 -34.76 14.47 -23.88
N ALA A 10 -34.13 15.52 -24.41
CA ALA A 10 -32.75 15.91 -24.04
C ALA A 10 -32.72 16.89 -22.89
N SER A 11 -31.70 16.82 -22.07
CA SER A 11 -31.45 17.80 -21.02
C SER A 11 -30.85 19.10 -21.61
N PHE A 12 -31.31 20.23 -21.11
CA PHE A 12 -30.84 21.54 -21.53
C PHE A 12 -30.20 22.28 -20.35
N ILE A 13 -28.97 22.76 -20.55
CA ILE A 13 -28.25 23.59 -19.57
C ILE A 13 -27.85 24.88 -20.27
N LEU A 14 -28.20 26.03 -19.70
CA LEU A 14 -27.89 27.33 -20.26
C LEU A 14 -26.42 27.67 -20.03
N LYS A 15 -25.67 27.98 -21.10
CA LYS A 15 -24.23 28.26 -21.04
C LYS A 15 -23.87 29.47 -20.16
N ASP A 16 -24.73 30.46 -20.14
CA ASP A 16 -24.50 31.70 -19.40
C ASP A 16 -25.25 31.72 -18.04
N SER A 17 -25.68 30.54 -17.55
CA SER A 17 -26.31 30.42 -16.23
C SER A 17 -25.28 30.73 -15.14
N PRO A 18 -25.62 31.58 -14.14
CA PRO A 18 -24.75 31.81 -12.98
C PRO A 18 -24.53 30.53 -12.15
N THR A 19 -25.36 29.52 -12.33
CA THR A 19 -25.31 28.21 -11.66
C THR A 19 -24.83 27.08 -12.57
N LEU A 20 -24.27 27.40 -13.74
CA LEU A 20 -23.82 26.43 -14.76
C LEU A 20 -23.02 25.24 -14.17
N LEU A 21 -22.03 25.52 -13.34
CA LEU A 21 -21.19 24.46 -12.77
C LEU A 21 -21.96 23.52 -11.84
N ASN A 22 -22.93 24.06 -11.07
CA ASN A 22 -23.79 23.25 -10.23
C ASN A 22 -24.78 22.44 -11.06
N GLU A 23 -25.37 23.01 -12.09
CA GLU A 23 -26.27 22.33 -13.01
C GLU A 23 -25.55 21.21 -13.76
N LEU A 24 -24.33 21.46 -14.27
CA LEU A 24 -23.47 20.44 -14.88
C LEU A 24 -23.12 19.33 -13.89
N ARG A 25 -22.77 19.67 -12.65
CA ARG A 25 -22.47 18.68 -11.60
C ARG A 25 -23.69 17.81 -11.31
N GLN A 26 -24.87 18.41 -11.19
CA GLN A 26 -26.12 17.67 -10.99
C GLN A 26 -26.43 16.76 -12.19
N PHE A 27 -26.32 17.27 -13.39
CA PHE A 27 -26.50 16.51 -14.62
C PHE A 27 -25.53 15.30 -14.70
N MET A 28 -24.23 15.54 -14.45
CA MET A 28 -23.21 14.49 -14.43
C MET A 28 -23.51 13.41 -13.37
N ASN A 29 -23.96 13.83 -12.19
CA ASN A 29 -24.33 12.90 -11.13
C ASN A 29 -25.57 12.06 -11.48
N GLN A 30 -26.57 12.68 -12.10
CA GLN A 30 -27.84 12.01 -12.44
C GLN A 30 -27.73 11.07 -13.64
N HIS A 31 -27.01 11.50 -14.69
CA HIS A 31 -27.01 10.78 -15.97
C HIS A 31 -25.75 9.93 -16.20
N PHE A 32 -24.64 10.27 -15.59
CA PHE A 32 -23.35 9.58 -15.80
C PHE A 32 -22.79 8.88 -14.56
N SER A 33 -23.57 8.85 -13.47
CA SER A 33 -23.15 8.23 -12.19
C SER A 33 -21.81 8.77 -11.63
N PHE A 34 -21.47 10.02 -11.96
CA PHE A 34 -20.38 10.75 -11.29
C PHE A 34 -20.81 11.09 -9.85
N GLY A 35 -19.91 11.03 -8.90
CA GLY A 35 -20.25 11.24 -7.49
C GLY A 35 -20.40 9.94 -6.70
N ASP A 36 -20.88 10.01 -5.47
CA ASP A 36 -20.99 8.85 -4.58
C ASP A 36 -21.96 7.80 -5.12
N PHE A 37 -21.68 6.52 -4.85
CA PHE A 37 -22.69 5.48 -5.01
C PHE A 37 -23.64 5.53 -3.84
N VAL A 38 -24.92 5.75 -4.13
CA VAL A 38 -25.97 5.82 -3.12
C VAL A 38 -26.81 4.55 -3.22
N PHE A 39 -26.67 3.69 -2.21
CA PHE A 39 -27.53 2.53 -2.05
C PHE A 39 -28.94 2.98 -1.68
N LYS A 40 -29.94 2.56 -2.47
CA LYS A 40 -31.34 2.88 -2.26
C LYS A 40 -32.19 1.62 -2.30
N THR A 41 -33.28 1.64 -1.57
CA THR A 41 -34.37 0.67 -1.74
C THR A 41 -35.18 0.99 -3.00
N LYS A 42 -36.08 0.08 -3.40
CA LYS A 42 -37.00 0.30 -4.51
C LYS A 42 -37.88 1.53 -4.32
N ASP A 43 -38.18 1.86 -3.07
CA ASP A 43 -38.99 3.03 -2.68
C ASP A 43 -38.17 4.33 -2.62
N GLY A 44 -36.90 4.29 -2.99
CA GLY A 44 -36.01 5.45 -3.08
C GLY A 44 -35.35 5.84 -1.74
N VAL A 45 -35.52 5.07 -0.68
CA VAL A 45 -34.90 5.33 0.63
C VAL A 45 -33.40 5.03 0.57
N GLU A 46 -32.57 6.01 0.94
CA GLU A 46 -31.13 5.85 1.03
C GLU A 46 -30.76 4.98 2.23
N VAL A 47 -29.97 3.91 2.02
CA VAL A 47 -29.53 2.97 3.07
C VAL A 47 -28.02 3.03 3.32
N ALA A 48 -27.24 3.49 2.35
CA ALA A 48 -25.80 3.72 2.49
C ALA A 48 -25.30 4.63 1.38
N ARG A 49 -24.12 5.25 1.58
CA ARG A 49 -23.44 6.09 0.60
C ARG A 49 -21.94 5.84 0.65
N VAL A 50 -21.33 5.66 -0.52
CA VAL A 50 -19.89 5.33 -0.65
C VAL A 50 -19.26 6.06 -1.83
N ASN A 51 -17.99 6.39 -1.70
CA ASN A 51 -17.23 7.15 -2.70
C ASN A 51 -16.05 6.39 -3.31
N ASN A 52 -15.76 5.18 -2.84
CA ASN A 52 -14.63 4.37 -3.30
C ASN A 52 -14.97 2.87 -3.34
N LEU A 53 -14.09 2.06 -3.96
CA LEU A 53 -14.28 0.63 -4.13
C LEU A 53 -14.33 -0.14 -2.82
N LYS A 54 -13.52 0.28 -1.82
CA LYS A 54 -13.51 -0.37 -0.50
C LYS A 54 -14.82 -0.13 0.24
N GLY A 55 -15.29 1.11 0.26
CA GLY A 55 -16.59 1.47 0.81
C GLY A 55 -17.74 0.72 0.15
N LEU A 56 -17.67 0.54 -1.20
CA LEU A 56 -18.65 -0.26 -1.94
C LEU A 56 -18.64 -1.73 -1.48
N GLU A 57 -17.45 -2.35 -1.38
CA GLU A 57 -17.27 -3.72 -0.86
C GLU A 57 -17.84 -3.88 0.55
N ASP A 58 -17.49 -2.96 1.46
CA ASP A 58 -17.93 -3.05 2.86
C ASP A 58 -19.44 -2.81 3.01
N SER A 59 -20.00 -1.88 2.25
CA SER A 59 -21.44 -1.66 2.23
C SER A 59 -22.22 -2.85 1.69
N LEU A 60 -21.72 -3.53 0.66
CA LEU A 60 -22.35 -4.76 0.13
C LEU A 60 -22.50 -5.85 1.19
N LYS A 61 -21.66 -5.88 2.23
CA LYS A 61 -21.72 -6.86 3.32
C LYS A 61 -22.89 -6.62 4.28
N VAL A 62 -23.36 -5.35 4.39
CA VAL A 62 -24.31 -4.93 5.45
C VAL A 62 -25.63 -4.36 4.94
N VAL A 63 -25.68 -3.83 3.70
CA VAL A 63 -26.91 -3.25 3.14
C VAL A 63 -27.99 -4.32 2.92
N PRO A 64 -29.28 -3.95 3.00
CA PRO A 64 -30.39 -4.86 2.70
C PRO A 64 -30.26 -5.46 1.30
N ILE A 65 -30.62 -6.75 1.17
CA ILE A 65 -30.51 -7.47 -0.10
C ILE A 65 -31.37 -6.86 -1.22
N GLU A 66 -32.50 -6.27 -0.86
CA GLU A 66 -33.42 -5.58 -1.79
C GLU A 66 -32.75 -4.40 -2.46
N SER A 67 -31.87 -3.69 -1.74
CA SER A 67 -31.08 -2.59 -2.31
C SER A 67 -30.06 -3.12 -3.32
N ILE A 68 -29.36 -4.22 -3.01
CA ILE A 68 -28.42 -4.84 -3.94
C ILE A 68 -29.12 -5.27 -5.23
N THR A 69 -30.24 -5.97 -5.10
CA THR A 69 -31.04 -6.46 -6.23
C THR A 69 -31.54 -5.29 -7.08
N TYR A 70 -32.08 -4.24 -6.44
CA TYR A 70 -32.53 -3.02 -7.13
C TYR A 70 -31.45 -2.37 -7.99
N HIS A 71 -30.21 -2.28 -7.47
CA HIS A 71 -29.10 -1.69 -8.19
C HIS A 71 -28.51 -2.63 -9.25
N ALA A 72 -28.47 -3.94 -9.00
CA ALA A 72 -27.95 -4.94 -9.94
C ALA A 72 -28.83 -5.04 -11.19
N GLU A 73 -30.16 -5.12 -11.04
CA GLU A 73 -31.12 -5.15 -12.16
C GLU A 73 -31.01 -3.96 -13.10
N ARG A 74 -30.55 -2.81 -12.61
CA ARG A 74 -30.41 -1.55 -13.35
C ARG A 74 -29.00 -1.24 -13.79
N ASN A 75 -28.07 -2.17 -13.61
CA ASN A 75 -26.65 -2.01 -13.96
C ASN A 75 -25.97 -0.80 -13.26
N HIS A 76 -26.51 -0.33 -12.12
CA HIS A 76 -25.98 0.84 -11.45
C HIS A 76 -24.53 0.64 -10.99
N PHE A 77 -24.15 -0.56 -10.54
CA PHE A 77 -22.76 -0.89 -10.17
C PHE A 77 -21.81 -0.69 -11.35
N SER A 78 -22.11 -1.30 -12.51
CA SER A 78 -21.24 -1.20 -13.67
C SER A 78 -21.17 0.23 -14.24
N ASN A 79 -22.27 0.99 -14.18
CA ASN A 79 -22.30 2.39 -14.61
C ASN A 79 -21.44 3.28 -13.70
N TRP A 80 -21.56 3.12 -12.37
CA TRP A 80 -20.77 3.85 -11.40
C TRP A 80 -19.27 3.53 -11.51
N LEU A 81 -18.92 2.27 -11.75
CA LEU A 81 -17.55 1.84 -11.98
C LEU A 81 -16.97 2.43 -13.28
N LYS A 82 -17.77 2.48 -14.38
CA LYS A 82 -17.35 3.15 -15.62
C LYS A 82 -17.06 4.63 -15.44
N ALA A 83 -17.91 5.33 -14.69
CA ALA A 83 -17.72 6.75 -14.37
C ALA A 83 -16.42 7.02 -13.60
N ARG A 84 -15.84 6.00 -12.96
CA ARG A 84 -14.56 6.03 -12.26
C ARG A 84 -13.40 5.41 -13.03
N THR A 85 -13.57 5.19 -14.32
CA THR A 85 -12.57 4.55 -15.19
C THR A 85 -12.22 3.10 -14.80
N GLU A 86 -13.03 2.46 -13.95
CA GLU A 86 -12.87 1.07 -13.54
C GLU A 86 -13.45 0.11 -14.59
N PHE A 87 -12.97 0.27 -15.83
CA PHE A 87 -13.57 -0.40 -17.00
C PHE A 87 -13.49 -1.93 -16.93
N GLY A 88 -12.38 -2.49 -16.43
CA GLY A 88 -12.20 -3.93 -16.31
C GLY A 88 -13.28 -4.58 -15.44
N LEU A 89 -13.48 -4.05 -14.21
CA LEU A 89 -14.52 -4.55 -13.31
C LEU A 89 -15.92 -4.26 -13.84
N ALA A 90 -16.15 -3.07 -14.41
CA ALA A 90 -17.44 -2.72 -14.98
C ALA A 90 -17.84 -3.67 -16.12
N HIS A 91 -16.90 -4.07 -16.99
CA HIS A 91 -17.13 -5.04 -18.06
C HIS A 91 -17.36 -6.46 -17.54
N GLN A 92 -16.70 -6.83 -16.44
CA GLN A 92 -16.89 -8.12 -15.79
C GLN A 92 -18.28 -8.25 -15.15
N LEU A 93 -18.79 -7.19 -14.52
CA LEU A 93 -20.08 -7.20 -13.82
C LEU A 93 -21.28 -6.99 -14.74
N ARG A 94 -21.14 -6.20 -15.82
CA ARG A 94 -22.26 -5.79 -16.68
C ARG A 94 -23.06 -6.94 -17.33
N PRO A 95 -22.42 -8.02 -17.85
CA PRO A 95 -23.18 -9.10 -18.48
C PRO A 95 -23.93 -10.00 -17.49
N ARG A 96 -23.62 -9.92 -16.18
CA ARG A 96 -24.24 -10.76 -15.15
C ARG A 96 -25.63 -10.23 -14.82
N LYS A 97 -26.64 -11.08 -14.92
CA LYS A 97 -28.01 -10.77 -14.57
C LYS A 97 -28.35 -11.34 -13.20
N VAL A 98 -29.28 -10.71 -12.50
CA VAL A 98 -29.77 -11.21 -11.21
C VAL A 98 -30.34 -12.64 -11.36
N SER A 99 -30.96 -12.94 -12.50
CA SER A 99 -31.50 -14.25 -12.83
C SER A 99 -30.45 -15.37 -13.02
N ASP A 100 -29.18 -15.01 -13.17
CA ASP A 100 -28.10 -15.99 -13.35
C ASP A 100 -27.67 -16.65 -12.03
N TYR A 101 -28.18 -16.14 -10.90
CA TYR A 101 -27.84 -16.61 -9.56
C TYR A 101 -28.97 -17.43 -8.95
N PRO A 102 -28.64 -18.51 -8.20
CA PRO A 102 -29.63 -19.35 -7.55
C PRO A 102 -30.42 -18.62 -6.45
N ASP A 103 -29.79 -17.63 -5.82
CA ASP A 103 -30.38 -16.76 -4.81
C ASP A 103 -29.66 -15.40 -4.74
N TYR A 104 -30.26 -14.46 -4.05
CA TYR A 104 -29.72 -13.10 -3.93
C TYR A 104 -28.46 -12.99 -3.06
N GLU A 105 -28.27 -13.91 -2.12
CA GLU A 105 -27.03 -13.95 -1.32
C GLU A 105 -25.85 -14.46 -2.14
N SER A 106 -26.08 -15.33 -3.13
CA SER A 106 -25.07 -15.74 -4.11
C SER A 106 -24.64 -14.56 -4.99
N LEU A 107 -25.58 -13.71 -5.41
CA LEU A 107 -25.28 -12.45 -6.11
C LEU A 107 -24.41 -11.53 -5.22
N ARG A 108 -24.79 -11.33 -3.95
CA ARG A 108 -24.01 -10.53 -2.98
C ARG A 108 -22.58 -11.02 -2.87
N LYS A 109 -22.40 -12.34 -2.65
CA LYS A 109 -21.09 -12.96 -2.51
C LYS A 109 -20.23 -12.78 -3.75
N ASP A 110 -20.82 -12.93 -4.95
CA ASP A 110 -20.09 -12.76 -6.19
C ASP A 110 -19.67 -11.31 -6.45
N LEU A 111 -20.53 -10.33 -6.15
CA LEU A 111 -20.18 -8.91 -6.21
C LEU A 111 -19.01 -8.58 -5.29
N ILE A 112 -19.05 -9.05 -4.03
CA ILE A 112 -17.99 -8.86 -3.05
C ILE A 112 -16.68 -9.52 -3.55
N ALA A 113 -16.73 -10.78 -3.97
CA ALA A 113 -15.57 -11.52 -4.47
C ALA A 113 -14.95 -10.84 -5.71
N SER A 114 -15.77 -10.34 -6.62
CA SER A 114 -15.33 -9.61 -7.82
C SER A 114 -14.62 -8.31 -7.46
N LEU A 115 -15.16 -7.54 -6.51
CA LEU A 115 -14.52 -6.32 -6.00
C LEU A 115 -13.20 -6.62 -5.29
N GLN A 116 -13.16 -7.63 -4.42
CA GLN A 116 -11.95 -8.05 -3.72
C GLN A 116 -10.86 -8.49 -4.68
N SER A 117 -11.21 -9.36 -5.64
CA SER A 117 -10.28 -9.84 -6.66
C SER A 117 -9.73 -8.68 -7.52
N TYR A 118 -10.61 -7.77 -7.95
CA TYR A 118 -10.20 -6.62 -8.76
C TYR A 118 -9.31 -5.64 -7.98
N ARG A 119 -9.64 -5.34 -6.73
CA ARG A 119 -8.80 -4.48 -5.88
C ARG A 119 -7.45 -5.12 -5.60
N ALA A 120 -7.44 -6.41 -5.26
CA ALA A 120 -6.19 -7.15 -5.07
C ALA A 120 -5.33 -7.15 -6.35
N MET A 121 -5.94 -7.34 -7.53
CA MET A 121 -5.23 -7.26 -8.81
C MET A 121 -4.64 -5.86 -9.05
N ARG A 122 -5.39 -4.79 -8.80
CA ARG A 122 -4.90 -3.41 -9.00
C ARG A 122 -3.81 -2.99 -8.02
N GLN A 123 -3.81 -3.53 -6.82
CA GLN A 123 -2.77 -3.26 -5.82
C GLN A 123 -1.50 -4.08 -6.04
N ARG A 124 -1.58 -5.13 -6.84
CA ARG A 124 -0.44 -6.00 -7.15
C ARG A 124 0.58 -5.25 -8.01
N GLY A 125 1.82 -5.21 -7.54
CA GLY A 125 2.94 -4.66 -8.29
C GLY A 125 3.10 -3.13 -8.24
N ILE A 126 2.16 -2.39 -7.69
CA ILE A 126 2.25 -0.93 -7.60
C ILE A 126 2.63 -0.52 -6.17
N ILE A 127 3.66 0.33 -6.06
CA ILE A 127 3.99 0.98 -4.79
C ILE A 127 3.08 2.19 -4.64
N THR A 128 2.13 2.13 -3.70
CA THR A 128 1.22 3.23 -3.36
C THR A 128 1.58 3.83 -2.02
N ASP A 129 1.10 5.04 -1.74
CA ASP A 129 1.18 5.58 -0.39
C ASP A 129 0.36 4.69 0.57
N PHE A 130 0.86 4.53 1.79
CA PHE A 130 0.21 3.69 2.79
C PHE A 130 -1.17 4.25 3.12
N ASN A 131 -2.15 3.36 3.10
CA ASN A 131 -3.50 3.66 3.55
C ASN A 131 -4.04 2.45 4.28
N LYS A 132 -4.39 2.62 5.56
CA LYS A 132 -4.87 1.56 6.43
C LYS A 132 -6.08 0.79 5.87
N GLU A 133 -6.98 1.50 5.20
CA GLU A 133 -8.23 0.91 4.69
C GLU A 133 -8.02 0.02 3.45
N THR A 134 -6.95 0.29 2.70
CA THR A 134 -6.67 -0.41 1.43
C THR A 134 -5.49 -1.35 1.51
N PHE A 135 -4.66 -1.26 2.57
CA PHE A 135 -3.48 -2.12 2.74
C PHE A 135 -3.90 -3.57 3.00
N ASP A 136 -3.43 -4.47 2.14
CA ASP A 136 -3.58 -5.91 2.31
C ASP A 136 -2.29 -6.50 2.92
N PRO A 137 -2.34 -7.08 4.14
CA PRO A 137 -1.16 -7.62 4.81
C PRO A 137 -0.53 -8.84 4.10
N GLU A 138 -1.18 -9.39 3.06
CA GLU A 138 -0.65 -10.54 2.32
C GLU A 138 0.03 -10.15 1.00
N SER A 139 -0.28 -8.97 0.43
CA SER A 139 0.18 -8.63 -0.91
C SER A 139 0.61 -7.19 -1.12
N SER A 140 0.28 -6.26 -0.22
CA SER A 140 0.56 -4.84 -0.44
C SER A 140 2.03 -4.48 -0.24
N PHE A 141 2.51 -3.59 -1.09
CA PHE A 141 3.81 -2.94 -0.98
C PHE A 141 3.56 -1.43 -1.01
N ALA A 142 3.70 -0.77 0.14
CA ALA A 142 3.30 0.61 0.30
C ALA A 142 4.46 1.51 0.79
N ARG A 143 4.35 2.81 0.52
CA ARG A 143 5.29 3.84 0.95
C ARG A 143 4.71 4.63 2.14
N ILE A 144 5.55 4.92 3.12
CA ILE A 144 5.29 5.83 4.23
C ILE A 144 6.26 7.01 4.12
N GLY A 145 5.75 8.24 4.14
CA GLY A 145 6.55 9.44 3.96
C GLY A 145 7.09 9.63 2.54
N GLY A 146 7.78 10.75 2.33
CA GLY A 146 8.29 11.17 1.02
C GLY A 146 9.72 10.72 0.71
N GLY A 147 10.17 11.10 -0.48
CA GLY A 147 11.52 10.85 -0.97
C GLY A 147 11.71 9.51 -1.68
N SER A 148 12.96 9.08 -1.80
CA SER A 148 13.33 7.82 -2.45
C SER A 148 13.07 6.62 -1.55
N LEU A 149 12.77 5.47 -2.16
CA LEU A 149 12.62 4.19 -1.47
C LEU A 149 13.92 3.40 -1.35
N GLY A 150 15.01 3.91 -1.92
CA GLY A 150 16.29 3.20 -2.00
C GLY A 150 16.28 2.03 -2.99
N GLY A 151 17.43 1.41 -3.13
CA GLY A 151 17.67 0.37 -4.13
C GLY A 151 16.90 -0.92 -3.87
N LYS A 152 17.08 -1.52 -2.68
CA LYS A 152 16.40 -2.79 -2.34
C LYS A 152 14.88 -2.72 -2.46
N ALA A 153 14.25 -1.62 -2.00
CA ALA A 153 12.80 -1.47 -2.08
C ALA A 153 12.33 -1.33 -3.53
N ARG A 154 13.05 -0.58 -4.37
CA ARG A 154 12.75 -0.50 -5.81
C ARG A 154 12.89 -1.84 -6.50
N GLY A 155 13.95 -2.61 -6.18
CA GLY A 155 14.14 -3.96 -6.69
C GLY A 155 13.01 -4.90 -6.29
N LEU A 156 12.57 -4.89 -5.03
CA LEU A 156 11.42 -5.67 -4.57
C LEU A 156 10.11 -5.26 -5.26
N GLY A 157 9.87 -3.95 -5.42
CA GLY A 157 8.72 -3.43 -6.17
C GLY A 157 8.74 -3.88 -7.63
N PHE A 158 9.90 -3.83 -8.29
CA PHE A 158 10.07 -4.31 -9.65
C PHE A 158 9.77 -5.81 -9.79
N VAL A 159 10.31 -6.64 -8.90
CA VAL A 159 10.02 -8.10 -8.88
C VAL A 159 8.53 -8.33 -8.65
N ASN A 160 7.90 -7.59 -7.74
CA ASN A 160 6.46 -7.69 -7.50
C ASN A 160 5.64 -7.36 -8.76
N THR A 161 6.03 -6.32 -9.50
CA THR A 161 5.43 -5.98 -10.81
C THR A 161 5.60 -7.12 -11.81
N LEU A 162 6.81 -7.67 -11.96
CA LEU A 162 7.06 -8.78 -12.88
C LEU A 162 6.20 -10.02 -12.56
N ILE A 163 6.13 -10.43 -11.29
CA ILE A 163 5.31 -11.57 -10.85
C ILE A 163 3.85 -11.39 -11.27
N ASN A 164 3.33 -10.16 -11.19
CA ASN A 164 1.94 -9.87 -11.56
C ASN A 164 1.74 -9.73 -13.07
N ASP A 165 2.61 -9.00 -13.78
CA ASP A 165 2.49 -8.75 -15.22
C ASP A 165 2.61 -10.04 -16.04
N TYR A 166 3.49 -10.95 -15.62
CA TYR A 166 3.68 -12.25 -16.27
C TYR A 166 2.78 -13.35 -15.68
N ASN A 167 1.86 -13.02 -14.78
CA ASN A 167 0.96 -13.96 -14.09
C ASN A 167 1.69 -15.16 -13.45
N VAL A 168 2.90 -14.94 -12.93
CA VAL A 168 3.74 -16.00 -12.32
C VAL A 168 3.19 -16.47 -10.97
N ARG A 169 2.41 -15.61 -10.29
CA ARG A 169 1.94 -15.82 -8.92
C ARG A 169 1.30 -17.19 -8.69
N ASP A 170 0.38 -17.59 -9.55
CA ASP A 170 -0.49 -18.75 -9.36
C ASP A 170 -0.30 -19.77 -10.52
N THR A 171 0.90 -19.85 -11.11
CA THR A 171 1.22 -20.77 -12.23
C THR A 171 1.32 -22.22 -11.81
N HIS A 172 1.52 -22.49 -10.54
CA HIS A 172 1.68 -23.86 -10.01
C HIS A 172 0.56 -24.16 -9.02
N GLU A 173 -0.04 -25.33 -9.16
CA GLU A 173 -1.09 -25.79 -8.26
C GLU A 173 -0.58 -25.84 -6.81
N ASN A 174 -1.34 -25.28 -5.87
CA ASN A 174 -1.03 -25.20 -4.43
C ASN A 174 0.25 -24.41 -4.09
N VAL A 175 0.80 -23.62 -5.01
CA VAL A 175 1.97 -22.77 -4.77
C VAL A 175 1.67 -21.33 -5.18
N THR A 176 1.83 -20.40 -4.25
CA THR A 176 1.73 -18.97 -4.53
C THR A 176 3.11 -18.32 -4.49
N ILE A 177 3.54 -17.73 -5.61
CA ILE A 177 4.80 -16.98 -5.72
C ILE A 177 4.51 -15.49 -5.48
N SER A 178 5.14 -14.90 -4.47
CA SER A 178 4.89 -13.50 -4.12
C SER A 178 6.10 -12.82 -3.48
N VAL A 179 6.15 -11.50 -3.57
CA VAL A 179 6.98 -10.68 -2.70
C VAL A 179 6.22 -10.49 -1.39
N PRO A 180 6.81 -10.78 -0.22
CA PRO A 180 6.15 -10.56 1.06
C PRO A 180 5.76 -9.09 1.23
N SER A 181 4.58 -8.84 1.80
CA SER A 181 4.06 -7.48 2.01
C SER A 181 5.03 -6.65 2.86
N ALA A 182 5.09 -5.36 2.55
CA ALA A 182 5.98 -4.43 3.23
C ALA A 182 5.45 -3.00 3.19
N VAL A 183 5.89 -2.20 4.15
CA VAL A 183 5.89 -0.73 4.04
C VAL A 183 7.34 -0.24 3.96
N VAL A 184 7.55 0.80 3.17
CA VAL A 184 8.87 1.42 2.98
C VAL A 184 8.82 2.85 3.45
N ILE A 185 9.63 3.17 4.44
CA ILE A 185 9.79 4.52 4.95
C ILE A 185 10.77 5.25 4.02
N GLY A 186 10.31 6.33 3.39
CA GLY A 186 11.10 7.08 2.41
C GLY A 186 12.23 7.89 3.02
N THR A 187 13.17 8.28 2.17
CA THR A 187 14.41 8.97 2.62
C THR A 187 14.19 10.37 3.20
N GLU A 188 13.07 11.03 2.93
CA GLU A 188 12.76 12.32 3.56
C GLU A 188 12.55 12.18 5.07
N VAL A 189 11.99 11.05 5.53
CA VAL A 189 11.82 10.77 6.96
C VAL A 189 13.16 10.63 7.66
N PHE A 190 14.16 10.04 7.00
CA PHE A 190 15.53 9.98 7.51
C PHE A 190 16.16 11.37 7.65
N ASP A 191 16.05 12.19 6.62
CA ASP A 191 16.57 13.56 6.64
C ASP A 191 15.90 14.36 7.78
N GLN A 192 14.57 14.32 7.87
CA GLN A 192 13.81 15.01 8.91
C GLN A 192 14.20 14.54 10.31
N PHE A 193 14.32 13.23 10.54
CA PHE A 193 14.76 12.67 11.82
C PHE A 193 16.15 13.16 12.23
N LEU A 194 17.11 13.19 11.31
CA LEU A 194 18.46 13.69 11.58
C LEU A 194 18.47 15.17 11.92
N ASP A 195 17.72 15.97 11.16
CA ASP A 195 17.72 17.43 11.29
C ASP A 195 16.99 17.87 12.58
N GLU A 196 15.82 17.30 12.87
CA GLU A 196 15.04 17.62 14.08
C GLU A 196 15.78 17.26 15.39
N ASN A 197 16.64 16.24 15.35
CA ASN A 197 17.41 15.81 16.52
C ASN A 197 18.88 16.30 16.50
N ASN A 198 19.28 17.10 15.52
CA ASN A 198 20.65 17.61 15.33
C ASN A 198 21.71 16.48 15.31
N LEU A 199 21.38 15.33 14.70
CA LEU A 199 22.23 14.15 14.70
C LEU A 199 23.30 14.14 13.60
N ARG A 200 23.07 14.84 12.48
CA ARG A 200 23.89 14.74 11.25
C ARG A 200 25.38 15.03 11.53
N SER A 201 25.69 16.17 12.11
CA SER A 201 27.07 16.54 12.40
C SER A 201 27.75 15.61 13.42
N PHE A 202 27.02 15.20 14.44
CA PHE A 202 27.51 14.22 15.43
C PHE A 202 27.81 12.88 14.75
N ALA A 203 26.88 12.32 13.98
CA ALA A 203 27.01 11.01 13.37
C ALA A 203 28.17 10.94 12.35
N LEU A 204 28.41 12.02 11.59
CA LEU A 204 29.53 12.11 10.66
C LEU A 204 30.88 12.06 11.36
N ASN A 205 31.00 12.71 12.52
CA ASN A 205 32.29 12.89 13.24
C ASN A 205 32.55 11.82 14.31
N CYS A 206 31.52 11.15 14.84
CA CYS A 206 31.66 10.11 15.83
C CYS A 206 32.24 8.83 15.22
N ASN A 207 33.22 8.20 15.85
CA ASN A 207 33.85 6.97 15.40
C ASN A 207 33.49 5.74 16.27
N ASP A 208 32.56 5.91 17.21
CA ASP A 208 32.07 4.83 18.06
C ASP A 208 30.66 4.41 17.66
N ASP A 209 30.53 3.22 17.10
CA ASP A 209 29.25 2.68 16.62
C ASP A 209 28.23 2.50 17.78
N ALA A 210 28.70 2.18 18.98
CA ALA A 210 27.84 2.04 20.15
C ALA A 210 27.29 3.40 20.62
N GLU A 211 28.10 4.43 20.61
CA GLU A 211 27.67 5.79 20.95
C GLU A 211 26.73 6.37 19.89
N ILE A 212 26.99 6.12 18.59
CA ILE A 212 26.08 6.49 17.51
C ILE A 212 24.72 5.81 17.72
N THR A 213 24.71 4.51 17.95
CA THR A 213 23.49 3.73 18.18
C THR A 213 22.69 4.27 19.36
N LYS A 214 23.37 4.50 20.50
CA LYS A 214 22.75 5.02 21.71
C LYS A 214 22.09 6.37 21.46
N ARG A 215 22.79 7.30 20.84
CA ARG A 215 22.28 8.64 20.56
C ARG A 215 21.08 8.66 19.62
N PHE A 216 21.06 7.77 18.62
CA PHE A 216 19.93 7.62 17.70
C PHE A 216 18.71 7.03 18.42
N ILE A 217 18.88 6.03 19.28
CA ILE A 217 17.78 5.43 20.04
C ILE A 217 17.19 6.44 21.03
N GLU A 218 18.04 7.21 21.72
CA GLU A 218 17.64 8.22 22.72
C GLU A 218 17.02 9.48 22.07
N ALA A 219 17.15 9.67 20.75
CA ALA A 219 16.54 10.80 20.05
C ALA A 219 15.01 10.75 20.18
N GLU A 220 14.41 11.81 20.69
CA GLU A 220 12.98 11.82 21.06
C GLU A 220 12.06 12.19 19.90
N ARG A 221 12.53 13.02 18.97
CA ARG A 221 11.69 13.55 17.88
C ARG A 221 11.62 12.56 16.72
N PHE A 222 10.40 12.24 16.34
CA PHE A 222 10.08 11.48 15.13
C PHE A 222 8.80 12.06 14.53
N PRO A 223 8.68 12.22 13.19
CA PRO A 223 7.51 12.88 12.58
C PRO A 223 6.18 12.24 12.99
N GLU A 224 5.23 13.05 13.48
CA GLU A 224 3.97 12.57 14.07
C GLU A 224 3.07 11.84 13.06
N ASP A 225 3.03 12.30 11.82
CA ASP A 225 2.30 11.68 10.72
C ASP A 225 2.84 10.27 10.42
N ILE A 226 4.16 10.10 10.42
CA ILE A 226 4.82 8.81 10.23
C ILE A 226 4.55 7.87 11.41
N LEU A 227 4.56 8.39 12.64
CA LEU A 227 4.18 7.62 13.83
C LEU A 227 2.75 7.08 13.72
N ALA A 228 1.81 7.91 13.26
CA ALA A 228 0.42 7.51 13.09
C ALA A 228 0.26 6.42 12.02
N GLU A 229 0.98 6.54 10.90
CA GLU A 229 0.96 5.54 9.82
C GLU A 229 1.60 4.21 10.26
N LEU A 230 2.73 4.23 10.98
CA LEU A 230 3.36 3.03 11.53
C LEU A 230 2.48 2.36 12.59
N ALA A 231 1.82 3.13 13.45
CA ALA A 231 0.86 2.59 14.41
C ALA A 231 -0.33 1.93 13.69
N ALA A 232 -0.84 2.55 12.62
CA ALA A 232 -1.91 1.98 11.80
C ALA A 232 -1.48 0.70 11.09
N PHE A 233 -0.25 0.64 10.56
CA PHE A 233 0.34 -0.56 9.98
C PHE A 233 0.42 -1.72 11.01
N LEU A 234 0.89 -1.45 12.22
CA LEU A 234 0.96 -2.44 13.29
C LEU A 234 -0.40 -2.93 13.78
N GLN A 235 -1.48 -2.18 13.58
CA GLN A 235 -2.84 -2.65 13.86
C GLN A 235 -3.32 -3.73 12.87
N ILE A 236 -2.74 -3.77 11.67
CA ILE A 236 -3.08 -4.72 10.60
C ILE A 236 -2.13 -5.92 10.62
N VAL A 237 -0.82 -5.68 10.85
CA VAL A 237 0.22 -6.71 10.74
C VAL A 237 0.67 -7.16 12.12
N HIS A 238 0.44 -8.43 12.45
CA HIS A 238 0.77 -9.06 13.74
C HIS A 238 1.86 -10.14 13.63
N THR A 239 2.35 -10.39 12.43
CA THR A 239 3.44 -11.35 12.19
C THR A 239 4.80 -10.73 12.47
N PRO A 240 5.85 -11.53 12.68
CA PRO A 240 7.22 -11.02 12.78
C PRO A 240 7.62 -10.19 11.56
N LEU A 241 8.48 -9.22 11.78
CA LEU A 241 8.90 -8.23 10.79
C LEU A 241 10.41 -8.28 10.58
N ALA A 242 10.86 -8.10 9.35
CA ALA A 242 12.23 -7.78 9.00
C ALA A 242 12.33 -6.28 8.73
N VAL A 243 13.15 -5.57 9.50
CA VAL A 243 13.43 -4.13 9.34
C VAL A 243 14.79 -4.00 8.68
N ARG A 244 14.81 -3.50 7.44
CA ARG A 244 15.97 -3.60 6.54
C ARG A 244 16.33 -2.22 5.99
N SER A 245 17.63 -1.99 5.85
CA SER A 245 18.15 -0.87 5.10
C SER A 245 17.75 -0.92 3.62
N SER A 246 17.55 0.24 3.03
CA SER A 246 17.36 0.42 1.58
C SER A 246 17.98 1.75 1.17
N SER A 247 19.28 1.80 1.03
CA SER A 247 19.98 2.99 0.60
C SER A 247 20.02 3.13 -0.91
N LEU A 248 20.41 4.31 -1.38
CA LEU A 248 20.62 4.54 -2.82
C LEU A 248 21.87 3.85 -3.34
N LEU A 249 22.89 3.66 -2.49
CA LEU A 249 24.18 3.08 -2.87
C LEU A 249 24.18 1.55 -2.88
N GLU A 250 23.25 0.89 -2.18
CA GLU A 250 23.22 -0.59 -2.07
C GLU A 250 23.11 -1.30 -3.42
N ASP A 251 22.50 -0.67 -4.42
CA ASP A 251 22.34 -1.21 -5.77
C ASP A 251 23.31 -0.59 -6.79
N SER A 252 24.37 0.06 -6.32
CA SER A 252 25.40 0.59 -7.23
C SER A 252 26.07 -0.54 -8.00
N GLN A 253 26.03 -0.46 -9.33
CA GLN A 253 26.67 -1.45 -10.21
C GLN A 253 28.20 -1.45 -10.12
N TYR A 254 28.78 -0.32 -9.73
CA TYR A 254 30.23 -0.13 -9.69
C TYR A 254 30.84 -0.40 -8.32
N HIS A 255 30.07 -0.20 -7.26
CA HIS A 255 30.49 -0.36 -5.87
C HIS A 255 29.36 -1.02 -5.07
N PRO A 256 29.28 -2.37 -5.03
CA PRO A 256 28.21 -3.06 -4.35
C PRO A 256 28.31 -2.88 -2.81
N PHE A 257 27.32 -2.25 -2.20
CA PHE A 257 27.20 -2.03 -0.76
C PHE A 257 26.52 -3.20 -0.03
N ALA A 258 26.51 -4.38 -0.59
CA ALA A 258 25.81 -5.52 -0.01
C ALA A 258 26.40 -5.90 1.37
N GLY A 259 25.52 -5.96 2.38
CA GLY A 259 25.89 -6.37 3.74
C GLY A 259 26.61 -5.31 4.59
N VAL A 260 26.67 -4.07 4.11
CA VAL A 260 27.31 -2.95 4.83
C VAL A 260 26.39 -2.36 5.89
N TYR A 261 25.09 -2.33 5.64
CA TYR A 261 24.08 -1.80 6.57
C TYR A 261 23.32 -2.91 7.28
N GLU A 262 22.74 -2.56 8.44
CA GLU A 262 22.10 -3.51 9.32
C GLU A 262 20.71 -3.95 8.88
N THR A 263 20.36 -5.16 9.27
CA THR A 263 19.00 -5.72 9.18
C THR A 263 18.63 -6.33 10.51
N TYR A 264 17.43 -6.03 11.00
CA TYR A 264 16.94 -6.53 12.28
C TYR A 264 15.65 -7.32 12.09
N MET A 265 15.51 -8.39 12.86
CA MET A 265 14.28 -9.18 12.94
C MET A 265 13.53 -8.81 14.21
N LEU A 266 12.26 -8.40 14.05
CA LEU A 266 11.41 -7.96 15.14
C LEU A 266 10.29 -8.98 15.35
N PRO A 267 10.13 -9.58 16.56
CA PRO A 267 9.10 -10.56 16.84
C PRO A 267 7.68 -10.05 16.68
N ASN A 268 7.45 -8.77 16.94
CA ASN A 268 6.16 -8.07 16.79
C ASN A 268 4.99 -8.78 17.51
N ASN A 269 5.25 -9.45 18.63
CA ASN A 269 4.34 -10.33 19.34
C ASN A 269 3.85 -9.81 20.69
N GLN A 270 4.19 -8.58 21.06
CA GLN A 270 3.72 -7.93 22.27
C GLN A 270 2.22 -7.61 22.16
N SER A 271 1.47 -7.84 23.23
CA SER A 271 0.03 -7.56 23.29
C SER A 271 -0.27 -6.05 23.33
N ASN A 272 0.65 -5.24 23.90
CA ASN A 272 0.49 -3.80 23.98
C ASN A 272 0.95 -3.13 22.67
N PRO A 273 0.07 -2.43 21.95
CA PRO A 273 0.40 -1.75 20.69
C PRO A 273 1.48 -0.69 20.82
N LEU A 274 1.56 0.00 21.96
CA LEU A 274 2.58 1.02 22.22
C LEU A 274 3.97 0.40 22.36
N ILE A 275 4.09 -0.76 23.00
CA ILE A 275 5.35 -1.48 23.10
C ILE A 275 5.79 -1.93 21.69
N ARG A 276 4.88 -2.46 20.90
CA ARG A 276 5.17 -2.86 19.51
C ARG A 276 5.66 -1.70 18.66
N LEU A 277 5.02 -0.52 18.79
CA LEU A 277 5.44 0.69 18.09
C LEU A 277 6.82 1.16 18.54
N ASN A 278 7.08 1.19 19.85
CA ASN A 278 8.38 1.59 20.40
C ASN A 278 9.50 0.64 19.96
N ASP A 279 9.23 -0.68 19.92
CA ASP A 279 10.19 -1.68 19.43
C ASP A 279 10.51 -1.44 17.95
N LEU A 280 9.48 -1.17 17.12
CA LEU A 280 9.66 -0.86 15.72
C LEU A 280 10.44 0.43 15.51
N LEU A 281 10.11 1.51 16.23
CA LEU A 281 10.82 2.79 16.15
C LEU A 281 12.27 2.66 16.58
N SER A 282 12.54 1.97 17.68
CA SER A 282 13.91 1.71 18.15
C SER A 282 14.71 0.95 17.08
N THR A 283 14.07 0.00 16.40
CA THR A 283 14.68 -0.77 15.33
C THR A 283 14.95 0.08 14.09
N ILE A 284 14.01 0.94 13.67
CA ILE A 284 14.20 1.90 12.57
C ILE A 284 15.37 2.84 12.87
N LYS A 285 15.44 3.39 14.11
CA LYS A 285 16.53 4.26 14.53
C LYS A 285 17.90 3.55 14.51
N ARG A 286 17.95 2.25 14.84
CA ARG A 286 19.16 1.43 14.68
C ARG A 286 19.59 1.28 13.22
N VAL A 287 18.64 1.06 12.32
CA VAL A 287 18.94 1.02 10.87
C VAL A 287 19.48 2.38 10.41
N TYR A 288 18.87 3.48 10.84
CA TYR A 288 19.38 4.83 10.55
C TYR A 288 20.79 5.05 11.10
N ALA A 289 21.06 4.63 12.33
CA ALA A 289 22.38 4.72 12.96
C ALA A 289 23.45 3.96 12.15
N SER A 290 23.10 2.77 11.61
CA SER A 290 24.02 1.94 10.85
C SER A 290 24.58 2.60 9.60
N THR A 291 23.91 3.64 9.06
CA THR A 291 24.43 4.46 7.96
C THR A 291 25.78 5.11 8.29
N PHE A 292 26.00 5.41 9.57
CA PHE A 292 27.16 6.17 10.06
C PHE A 292 28.19 5.30 10.82
N TYR A 293 28.06 3.98 10.80
CA TYR A 293 29.02 3.07 11.42
C TYR A 293 30.37 3.07 10.71
N GLN A 294 31.36 2.52 11.37
CA GLN A 294 32.72 2.47 10.82
C GLN A 294 32.81 1.70 9.51
N ALA A 295 32.06 0.61 9.36
CA ALA A 295 32.06 -0.18 8.13
C ALA A 295 31.61 0.66 6.90
N PRO A 296 30.43 1.33 6.90
CA PRO A 296 30.05 2.27 5.84
C PRO A 296 31.03 3.42 5.65
N LYS A 297 31.48 4.06 6.73
CA LYS A 297 32.45 5.16 6.65
C LYS A 297 33.73 4.74 5.94
N ASN A 298 34.29 3.58 6.29
CA ASN A 298 35.50 3.08 5.68
C ASN A 298 35.30 2.66 4.24
N TYR A 299 34.13 2.08 3.92
CA TYR A 299 33.80 1.71 2.57
C TYR A 299 33.65 2.93 1.64
N ILE A 300 32.94 3.96 2.08
CA ILE A 300 32.73 5.20 1.30
C ILE A 300 34.05 5.90 1.02
N LYS A 301 35.02 5.89 1.95
CA LYS A 301 36.35 6.50 1.76
C LYS A 301 37.13 5.98 0.53
N ILE A 302 36.87 4.76 0.09
CA ILE A 302 37.52 4.16 -1.08
C ILE A 302 36.71 4.34 -2.37
N THR A 303 35.60 5.06 -2.30
CA THR A 303 34.70 5.38 -3.42
C THR A 303 34.71 6.88 -3.70
N SER A 304 34.05 7.30 -4.78
CA SER A 304 33.81 8.71 -5.09
C SER A 304 32.60 9.31 -4.38
N TYR A 305 31.88 8.51 -3.59
CA TYR A 305 30.70 8.95 -2.87
C TYR A 305 31.04 9.69 -1.59
N ARG A 306 30.09 10.53 -1.13
CA ARG A 306 30.20 11.26 0.12
C ARG A 306 29.16 10.74 1.10
N LEU A 307 29.56 10.50 2.34
CA LEU A 307 28.67 10.03 3.41
C LEU A 307 27.55 11.03 3.72
N GLU A 308 27.83 12.32 3.55
CA GLU A 308 26.87 13.40 3.74
C GLU A 308 25.69 13.35 2.75
N GLU A 309 25.89 12.74 1.60
CA GLU A 309 24.90 12.59 0.53
C GLU A 309 24.11 11.27 0.64
N GLU A 310 24.56 10.36 1.52
CA GLU A 310 23.88 9.07 1.73
C GLU A 310 22.55 9.26 2.42
N LYS A 311 21.53 8.62 1.87
CA LYS A 311 20.15 8.66 2.39
C LYS A 311 19.63 7.26 2.60
N MET A 312 18.96 7.05 3.74
CA MET A 312 18.47 5.75 4.14
C MET A 312 16.95 5.69 4.10
N ALA A 313 16.40 4.85 3.24
CA ALA A 313 15.03 4.36 3.38
C ALA A 313 15.03 3.06 4.20
N VAL A 314 13.91 2.74 4.83
CA VAL A 314 13.77 1.53 5.66
C VAL A 314 12.59 0.70 5.17
N ILE A 315 12.86 -0.57 4.88
CA ILE A 315 11.82 -1.55 4.54
C ILE A 315 11.39 -2.24 5.83
N VAL A 316 10.10 -2.19 6.15
CA VAL A 316 9.46 -2.98 7.20
C VAL A 316 8.64 -4.06 6.53
N GLN A 317 9.16 -5.27 6.48
CA GLN A 317 8.63 -6.37 5.68
C GLN A 317 8.13 -7.52 6.55
N LYS A 318 6.96 -8.06 6.21
CA LYS A 318 6.43 -9.29 6.82
C LYS A 318 7.40 -10.45 6.60
N MET A 319 7.72 -11.19 7.66
CA MET A 319 8.50 -12.42 7.54
C MET A 319 7.64 -13.58 7.03
N VAL A 320 8.24 -14.41 6.20
CA VAL A 320 7.63 -15.65 5.69
C VAL A 320 8.00 -16.80 6.62
N GLY A 321 7.02 -17.59 7.02
CA GLY A 321 7.23 -18.75 7.88
C GLY A 321 6.00 -19.11 8.70
N SER A 322 6.19 -20.04 9.60
CA SER A 322 5.20 -20.52 10.56
C SER A 322 5.75 -20.48 11.98
N LYS A 323 4.84 -20.38 12.94
CA LYS A 323 5.20 -20.44 14.36
C LYS A 323 5.43 -21.91 14.75
N HIS A 324 6.59 -22.19 15.33
CA HIS A 324 6.99 -23.47 15.90
C HIS A 324 7.35 -23.23 17.37
N ASP A 325 6.46 -23.55 18.28
CA ASP A 325 6.54 -23.22 19.70
C ASP A 325 6.76 -21.72 19.95
N ASN A 326 7.95 -21.33 20.37
CA ASN A 326 8.36 -19.94 20.64
C ASN A 326 9.29 -19.37 19.54
N ARG A 327 9.41 -20.05 18.40
CA ARG A 327 10.22 -19.64 17.25
C ARG A 327 9.34 -19.44 16.02
N PHE A 328 9.84 -18.63 15.05
CA PHE A 328 9.19 -18.41 13.78
C PHE A 328 10.23 -18.57 12.66
N TYR A 329 9.99 -19.50 11.73
CA TYR A 329 10.88 -19.77 10.60
C TYR A 329 10.14 -20.41 9.42
N PRO A 330 10.69 -20.30 8.19
CA PRO A 330 10.10 -20.92 7.01
C PRO A 330 10.35 -22.45 7.02
N HIS A 331 9.55 -23.21 6.29
CA HIS A 331 9.76 -24.66 6.13
C HIS A 331 11.07 -24.97 5.40
N PHE A 332 11.43 -24.13 4.43
CA PHE A 332 12.73 -24.15 3.76
C PHE A 332 13.10 -22.73 3.31
N SER A 333 14.39 -22.51 3.08
CA SER A 333 14.93 -21.28 2.52
C SER A 333 16.10 -21.60 1.59
N GLY A 334 16.37 -20.68 0.65
CA GLY A 334 17.44 -20.91 -0.30
C GLY A 334 17.69 -19.70 -1.20
N VAL A 335 18.66 -19.83 -2.10
CA VAL A 335 18.98 -18.84 -3.11
C VAL A 335 18.84 -19.49 -4.48
N ALA A 336 17.95 -18.92 -5.31
CA ALA A 336 17.83 -19.31 -6.71
C ALA A 336 18.76 -18.46 -7.56
N LYS A 337 19.51 -19.11 -8.47
CA LYS A 337 20.40 -18.46 -9.43
C LYS A 337 20.07 -18.99 -10.83
N SER A 338 20.13 -18.11 -11.84
CA SER A 338 19.96 -18.49 -13.24
C SER A 338 21.15 -19.27 -13.80
N TYR A 339 22.31 -19.15 -13.16
CA TYR A 339 23.55 -19.84 -13.55
C TYR A 339 24.36 -20.23 -12.30
N ASN A 340 24.98 -21.39 -12.35
CA ASN A 340 25.93 -21.82 -11.32
C ASN A 340 27.34 -21.44 -11.76
N PHE A 341 28.01 -20.58 -10.99
CA PHE A 341 29.36 -20.11 -11.26
C PHE A 341 30.47 -21.00 -10.66
N TYR A 342 30.09 -22.12 -10.00
CA TYR A 342 31.04 -23.06 -9.37
C TYR A 342 30.91 -24.44 -9.98
#